data_3d80aa31f084cfaecda0f8c7ac3043c6
#
_entry.id   3d80aa31f084cfaecda0f8c7ac3043c6
#
_cell.length_a   1.000
_cell.length_b   1.000
_cell.length_c   1.000
_cell.angle_alpha   90.00
_cell.angle_beta   90.00
_cell.angle_gamma   90.00
#
_symmetry.space_group_name_H-M   'P 1'
#
loop_
_entity.id
_entity.type
_entity.pdbx_description
1 polymer ?
#
loop_
_entity_poly.entity_id
_entity_poly.type
_entity_poly.pdbx_seq_one_letter_code
_entity_poly.pdbx_strand_id
1 'polypeptide(L)'
;MNYTVIVAEDEELLLNNLVHKIEKADPEFQVIGTAQTGAQALTLVEQLSPDVVFTDIKMPVMDGITLLTKIRDQFPFTKFVITSGFSDFEYAKKAITLKVSDYLLKPVDPDELQNVLLKIKQELQIKRDDYETVFAPGASSMSPNQIAELLKNFMVQNYAEDINLNLIAGTMNYSPSYLTKIFCQVYDCTPTKYLINLRMSHAQKLLIHEPSLSVKQIGEMCGYHDQGYFSRIFKKYTGKSPLEFRG
;
A
#
# COMPACT_ATOMS: atom_id res chain seq x y z
N MET A 1 2.24 -12.19 15.69
CA MET A 1 2.66 -11.91 14.28
C MET A 1 2.98 -10.45 14.23
N ASN A 2 4.11 -10.06 13.65
CA ASN A 2 4.57 -8.68 13.72
C ASN A 2 4.18 -7.93 12.45
N TYR A 3 3.81 -6.66 12.59
CA TYR A 3 3.64 -5.71 11.48
C TYR A 3 5.00 -5.18 11.07
N THR A 4 5.30 -5.22 9.79
CA THR A 4 6.61 -4.85 9.26
C THR A 4 6.67 -3.36 8.93
N VAL A 5 7.73 -2.69 9.39
CA VAL A 5 7.89 -1.24 9.27
C VAL A 5 9.20 -0.90 8.56
N ILE A 6 9.16 0.08 7.65
CA ILE A 6 10.35 0.79 7.15
C ILE A 6 10.32 2.22 7.67
N VAL A 7 11.46 2.73 8.09
CA VAL A 7 11.63 4.12 8.55
C VAL A 7 12.63 4.82 7.63
N ALA A 8 12.22 5.97 7.06
CA ALA A 8 13.04 6.81 6.19
C ALA A 8 13.22 8.21 6.82
N GLU A 9 14.45 8.56 7.15
CA GLU A 9 14.84 9.78 7.84
C GLU A 9 16.32 10.08 7.56
N ASP A 10 16.66 11.25 7.10
CA ASP A 10 18.04 11.57 6.72
C ASP A 10 18.98 11.87 7.89
N GLU A 11 18.44 12.31 9.03
CA GLU A 11 19.18 12.52 10.25
C GLU A 11 19.28 11.24 11.08
N GLU A 12 20.47 10.63 11.15
CA GLU A 12 20.70 9.35 11.84
C GLU A 12 20.22 9.31 13.29
N LEU A 13 20.38 10.40 14.04
CA LEU A 13 19.91 10.50 15.42
C LEU A 13 18.37 10.45 15.51
N LEU A 14 17.68 11.16 14.61
CA LEU A 14 16.22 11.16 14.54
C LEU A 14 15.70 9.81 14.06
N LEU A 15 16.35 9.20 13.08
CA LEU A 15 16.07 7.85 12.58
C LEU A 15 16.10 6.83 13.71
N ASN A 16 17.22 6.75 14.45
CA ASN A 16 17.38 5.81 15.56
C ASN A 16 16.38 6.06 16.69
N ASN A 17 16.09 7.33 16.97
CA ASN A 17 15.09 7.71 17.98
C ASN A 17 13.68 7.27 17.58
N LEU A 18 13.30 7.48 16.32
CA LEU A 18 11.98 7.08 15.80
C LEU A 18 11.83 5.55 15.80
N VAL A 19 12.84 4.81 15.35
CA VAL A 19 12.87 3.34 15.41
C VAL A 19 12.61 2.87 16.84
N HIS A 20 13.39 3.38 17.81
CA HIS A 20 13.23 3.00 19.22
C HIS A 20 11.84 3.34 19.77
N LYS A 21 11.28 4.51 19.40
CA LYS A 21 9.93 4.91 19.82
C LYS A 21 8.85 3.98 19.27
N ILE A 22 8.94 3.59 17.99
CA ILE A 22 7.98 2.67 17.35
C ILE A 22 7.97 1.32 18.06
N GLU A 23 9.15 0.69 18.22
CA GLU A 23 9.26 -0.63 18.82
C GLU A 23 8.92 -0.65 20.32
N LYS A 24 9.16 0.47 21.02
CA LYS A 24 8.77 0.63 22.42
C LYS A 24 7.28 0.88 22.58
N ALA A 25 6.64 1.63 21.69
CA ALA A 25 5.21 1.96 21.76
C ALA A 25 4.32 0.73 21.53
N ASP A 26 4.68 -0.12 20.56
CA ASP A 26 3.99 -1.39 20.33
C ASP A 26 4.99 -2.43 19.75
N PRO A 27 5.39 -3.46 20.55
CA PRO A 27 6.34 -4.50 20.13
C PRO A 27 5.86 -5.37 18.94
N GLU A 28 4.60 -5.30 18.55
CA GLU A 28 4.13 -5.98 17.33
C GLU A 28 4.54 -5.25 16.04
N PHE A 29 4.97 -3.98 16.14
CA PHE A 29 5.56 -3.27 15.01
C PHE A 29 7.07 -3.46 14.99
N GLN A 30 7.56 -4.21 14.01
CA GLN A 30 8.98 -4.52 13.87
C GLN A 30 9.60 -3.71 12.72
N VAL A 31 10.61 -2.91 13.01
CA VAL A 31 11.35 -2.19 11.99
C VAL A 31 12.30 -3.15 11.27
N ILE A 32 11.98 -3.45 10.01
CA ILE A 32 12.73 -4.40 9.16
C ILE A 32 13.71 -3.72 8.21
N GLY A 33 13.69 -2.39 8.15
CA GLY A 33 14.61 -1.61 7.33
C GLY A 33 14.58 -0.13 7.65
N THR A 34 15.74 0.51 7.48
CA THR A 34 15.91 1.95 7.66
C THR A 34 16.58 2.56 6.42
N ALA A 35 16.28 3.81 6.11
CA ALA A 35 16.81 4.52 4.96
C ALA A 35 17.09 5.98 5.31
N GLN A 36 18.16 6.55 4.76
CA GLN A 36 18.50 7.97 4.89
C GLN A 36 18.09 8.81 3.67
N THR A 37 17.50 8.18 2.67
CA THR A 37 16.97 8.85 1.47
C THR A 37 15.71 8.16 0.99
N GLY A 38 14.82 8.90 0.34
CA GLY A 38 13.64 8.29 -0.27
C GLY A 38 13.96 7.25 -1.35
N ALA A 39 15.11 7.36 -2.03
CA ALA A 39 15.54 6.37 -3.02
C ALA A 39 15.92 5.03 -2.37
N GLN A 40 16.64 5.06 -1.24
CA GLN A 40 16.93 3.85 -0.45
C GLN A 40 15.64 3.23 0.10
N ALA A 41 14.74 4.08 0.64
CA ALA A 41 13.45 3.62 1.15
C ALA A 41 12.62 2.93 0.06
N LEU A 42 12.58 3.49 -1.17
CA LEU A 42 11.88 2.88 -2.30
C LEU A 42 12.42 1.47 -2.60
N THR A 43 13.74 1.32 -2.66
CA THR A 43 14.39 0.01 -2.88
C THR A 43 14.02 -0.99 -1.79
N LEU A 44 14.05 -0.57 -0.51
CA LEU A 44 13.65 -1.43 0.60
C LEU A 44 12.17 -1.84 0.53
N VAL A 45 11.28 -0.91 0.17
CA VAL A 45 9.86 -1.21 0.00
C VAL A 45 9.64 -2.22 -1.13
N GLU A 46 10.33 -2.08 -2.25
CA GLU A 46 10.27 -3.02 -3.38
C GLU A 46 10.76 -4.43 -3.01
N GLN A 47 11.77 -4.52 -2.15
CA GLN A 47 12.34 -5.79 -1.71
C GLN A 47 11.56 -6.47 -0.58
N LEU A 48 11.10 -5.68 0.39
CA LEU A 48 10.57 -6.19 1.65
C LEU A 48 9.03 -6.11 1.74
N SER A 49 8.39 -5.30 0.89
CA SER A 49 6.92 -5.11 0.88
C SER A 49 6.36 -4.87 2.29
N PRO A 50 6.72 -3.77 2.97
CA PRO A 50 6.33 -3.55 4.37
C PRO A 50 4.84 -3.24 4.51
N ASP A 51 4.30 -3.47 5.71
CA ASP A 51 2.93 -3.06 6.05
C ASP A 51 2.83 -1.55 6.26
N VAL A 52 3.88 -0.93 6.81
CA VAL A 52 3.91 0.49 7.15
C VAL A 52 5.24 1.13 6.73
N VAL A 53 5.17 2.35 6.22
CA VAL A 53 6.34 3.21 6.00
C VAL A 53 6.18 4.50 6.78
N PHE A 54 7.13 4.79 7.66
CA PHE A 54 7.32 6.10 8.25
C PHE A 54 8.35 6.86 7.42
N THR A 55 8.06 8.08 7.03
CA THR A 55 9.00 8.87 6.22
C THR A 55 9.03 10.33 6.64
N ASP A 56 10.24 10.90 6.71
CA ASP A 56 10.36 12.37 6.69
C ASP A 56 9.96 12.91 5.32
N ILE A 57 9.56 14.17 5.29
CA ILE A 57 9.27 14.90 4.05
C ILE A 57 10.57 15.30 3.37
N LYS A 58 11.48 15.95 4.12
CA LYS A 58 12.71 16.54 3.55
C LYS A 58 13.86 15.57 3.65
N MET A 59 14.13 14.84 2.57
CA MET A 59 15.28 13.96 2.46
C MET A 59 16.05 14.24 1.17
N PRO A 60 17.38 14.02 1.15
CA PRO A 60 18.20 14.19 -0.05
C PRO A 60 17.82 13.16 -1.13
N VAL A 61 18.12 13.48 -2.39
CA VAL A 61 17.92 12.65 -3.58
C VAL A 61 16.45 12.46 -3.94
N MET A 62 15.59 12.06 -2.98
CA MET A 62 14.16 11.87 -3.15
C MET A 62 13.45 12.22 -1.84
N ASP A 63 12.55 13.18 -1.89
CA ASP A 63 11.72 13.58 -0.75
C ASP A 63 10.61 12.55 -0.43
N GLY A 64 10.05 12.64 0.79
CA GLY A 64 9.02 11.70 1.25
C GLY A 64 7.72 11.75 0.44
N ILE A 65 7.36 12.89 -0.12
CA ILE A 65 6.16 13.02 -0.97
C ILE A 65 6.36 12.32 -2.32
N THR A 66 7.54 12.48 -2.90
CA THR A 66 7.91 11.78 -4.15
C THR A 66 7.99 10.27 -3.91
N LEU A 67 8.61 9.85 -2.78
CA LEU A 67 8.64 8.45 -2.35
C LEU A 67 7.24 7.87 -2.25
N LEU A 68 6.36 8.53 -1.49
CA LEU A 68 4.97 8.12 -1.30
C LEU A 68 4.22 7.98 -2.63
N THR A 69 4.40 8.93 -3.55
CA THR A 69 3.76 8.88 -4.87
C THR A 69 4.20 7.66 -5.67
N LYS A 70 5.50 7.34 -5.66
CA LYS A 70 6.05 6.17 -6.36
C LYS A 70 5.59 4.84 -5.76
N ILE A 71 5.61 4.76 -4.42
CA ILE A 71 5.23 3.53 -3.72
C ILE A 71 3.74 3.23 -3.92
N ARG A 72 2.86 4.24 -3.88
CA ARG A 72 1.42 4.02 -4.10
C ARG A 72 1.08 3.39 -5.44
N ASP A 73 1.87 3.68 -6.47
CA ASP A 73 1.66 3.11 -7.80
C ASP A 73 1.91 1.59 -7.84
N GLN A 74 2.75 1.08 -6.94
CA GLN A 74 3.19 -0.31 -6.92
C GLN A 74 2.72 -1.08 -5.68
N PHE A 75 2.59 -0.38 -4.55
CA PHE A 75 2.24 -0.93 -3.24
C PHE A 75 1.05 -0.17 -2.63
N PRO A 76 -0.15 -0.26 -3.22
CA PRO A 76 -1.31 0.54 -2.81
C PRO A 76 -1.79 0.25 -1.38
N PHE A 77 -1.33 -0.83 -0.77
CA PHE A 77 -1.79 -1.32 0.54
C PHE A 77 -0.85 -0.99 1.69
N THR A 78 0.38 -0.59 1.40
CA THR A 78 1.32 -0.11 2.40
C THR A 78 0.77 1.16 3.06
N LYS A 79 0.69 1.17 4.37
CA LYS A 79 0.28 2.33 5.17
C LYS A 79 1.42 3.33 5.24
N PHE A 80 1.09 4.62 5.20
CA PHE A 80 2.09 5.68 5.24
C PHE A 80 1.84 6.63 6.40
N VAL A 81 2.89 6.89 7.16
CA VAL A 81 2.92 7.94 8.19
C VAL A 81 4.04 8.91 7.83
N ILE A 82 3.70 10.17 7.71
CA ILE A 82 4.67 11.24 7.49
C ILE A 82 5.14 11.78 8.84
N THR A 83 6.44 11.95 9.00
CA THR A 83 7.03 12.72 10.11
C THR A 83 7.63 14.01 9.57
N SER A 84 7.41 15.16 10.22
CA SER A 84 7.91 16.44 9.71
C SER A 84 8.24 17.42 10.81
N GLY A 85 9.33 18.14 10.68
CA GLY A 85 9.74 19.24 11.56
C GLY A 85 9.01 20.55 11.29
N PHE A 86 8.18 20.61 10.26
CA PHE A 86 7.51 21.83 9.85
C PHE A 86 5.99 21.64 9.80
N SER A 87 5.28 22.56 10.39
CA SER A 87 3.84 22.77 10.21
C SER A 87 3.55 23.42 8.84
N ASP A 88 4.23 22.96 7.77
CA ASP A 88 4.06 23.54 6.45
C ASP A 88 2.73 23.05 5.86
N PHE A 89 1.78 23.94 5.77
CA PHE A 89 0.42 23.70 5.30
C PHE A 89 0.39 23.04 3.89
N GLU A 90 1.33 23.38 3.03
CA GLU A 90 1.39 22.82 1.68
C GLU A 90 1.75 21.32 1.70
N TYR A 91 2.62 20.88 2.59
CA TYR A 91 2.95 19.47 2.74
C TYR A 91 1.82 18.68 3.41
N ALA A 92 1.19 19.24 4.43
CA ALA A 92 0.01 18.63 5.04
C ALA A 92 -1.13 18.47 4.04
N LYS A 93 -1.38 19.48 3.18
CA LYS A 93 -2.38 19.39 2.11
C LYS A 93 -2.04 18.30 1.08
N LYS A 94 -0.77 18.17 0.68
CA LYS A 94 -0.31 17.08 -0.20
C LYS A 94 -0.47 15.71 0.47
N ALA A 95 -0.14 15.58 1.75
CA ALA A 95 -0.31 14.36 2.53
C ALA A 95 -1.79 13.91 2.57
N ILE A 96 -2.71 14.85 2.82
CA ILE A 96 -4.16 14.59 2.78
C ILE A 96 -4.59 14.12 1.39
N THR A 97 -4.14 14.80 0.33
CA THR A 97 -4.47 14.41 -1.05
C THR A 97 -3.93 13.01 -1.40
N LEU A 98 -2.77 12.67 -0.86
CA LEU A 98 -2.15 11.36 -1.01
C LEU A 98 -2.70 10.32 -0.02
N LYS A 99 -3.69 10.66 0.82
CA LYS A 99 -4.32 9.76 1.80
C LYS A 99 -3.30 8.99 2.64
N VAL A 100 -2.36 9.71 3.26
CA VAL A 100 -1.49 9.11 4.28
C VAL A 100 -2.34 8.64 5.47
N SER A 101 -1.88 7.61 6.16
CA SER A 101 -2.58 7.09 7.34
C SER A 101 -2.57 8.09 8.47
N ASP A 102 -1.43 8.81 8.61
CA ASP A 102 -1.32 9.92 9.56
C ASP A 102 -0.11 10.85 9.27
N TYR A 103 -0.04 11.97 9.99
CA TYR A 103 1.00 12.99 9.89
C TYR A 103 1.44 13.41 11.29
N LEU A 104 2.69 13.16 11.66
CA LEU A 104 3.25 13.44 12.97
C LEU A 104 4.24 14.60 12.90
N LEU A 105 4.15 15.54 13.85
CA LEU A 105 5.10 16.63 13.99
C LEU A 105 6.34 16.17 14.78
N LYS A 106 7.51 16.64 14.38
CA LYS A 106 8.76 16.48 15.14
C LYS A 106 8.89 17.61 16.18
N PRO A 107 9.29 17.31 17.40
CA PRO A 107 9.65 15.98 17.92
C PRO A 107 8.42 15.08 18.10
N VAL A 108 8.45 13.86 17.54
CA VAL A 108 7.32 12.93 17.59
C VAL A 108 6.90 12.67 19.05
N ASP A 109 5.67 13.03 19.36
CA ASP A 109 5.05 12.80 20.67
C ASP A 109 4.76 11.30 20.85
N PRO A 110 5.14 10.68 21.99
CA PRO A 110 4.90 9.26 22.23
C PRO A 110 3.41 8.87 22.24
N ASP A 111 2.53 9.71 22.76
CA ASP A 111 1.10 9.42 22.85
C ASP A 111 0.44 9.52 21.47
N GLU A 112 0.83 10.53 20.65
CA GLU A 112 0.40 10.63 19.28
C GLU A 112 0.86 9.42 18.45
N LEU A 113 2.12 9.02 18.59
CA LEU A 113 2.65 7.84 17.91
C LEU A 113 1.90 6.57 18.29
N GLN A 114 1.61 6.38 19.58
CA GLN A 114 0.87 5.23 20.07
C GLN A 114 -0.56 5.19 19.48
N ASN A 115 -1.24 6.34 19.40
CA ASN A 115 -2.56 6.43 18.78
C ASN A 115 -2.54 6.09 17.29
N VAL A 116 -1.52 6.55 16.56
CA VAL A 116 -1.32 6.24 15.14
C VAL A 116 -1.09 4.74 14.94
N LEU A 117 -0.21 4.13 15.73
CA LEU A 117 0.06 2.69 15.66
C LEU A 117 -1.19 1.87 15.99
N LEU A 118 -1.94 2.26 17.03
CA LEU A 118 -3.19 1.59 17.40
C LEU A 118 -4.22 1.64 16.26
N LYS A 119 -4.41 2.81 15.63
CA LYS A 119 -5.31 2.98 14.49
C LYS A 119 -4.90 2.09 13.31
N ILE A 120 -3.61 2.10 12.93
CA ILE A 120 -3.08 1.26 11.86
C ILE A 120 -3.28 -0.22 12.18
N LYS A 121 -2.98 -0.63 13.42
CA LYS A 121 -3.15 -2.00 13.89
C LYS A 121 -4.61 -2.47 13.78
N GLN A 122 -5.56 -1.64 14.20
CA GLN A 122 -6.98 -1.96 14.07
C GLN A 122 -7.41 -2.13 12.61
N GLU A 123 -6.99 -1.23 11.71
CA GLU A 123 -7.29 -1.34 10.29
C GLU A 123 -6.69 -2.61 9.65
N LEU A 124 -5.47 -2.98 10.03
CA LEU A 124 -4.81 -4.19 9.53
C LEU A 124 -5.42 -5.44 10.15
N GLN A 125 -5.82 -5.42 11.43
CA GLN A 125 -6.43 -6.56 12.11
C GLN A 125 -7.82 -6.90 11.54
N ILE A 126 -8.68 -5.91 11.31
CA ILE A 126 -9.99 -6.13 10.69
C ILE A 126 -9.84 -6.85 9.36
N LYS A 127 -8.94 -6.36 8.49
CA LYS A 127 -8.67 -7.01 7.20
C LYS A 127 -8.10 -8.42 7.35
N ARG A 128 -7.30 -8.65 8.37
CA ARG A 128 -6.74 -9.97 8.64
C ARG A 128 -7.82 -10.97 9.01
N ASP A 129 -8.73 -10.61 9.89
CA ASP A 129 -9.84 -11.47 10.31
C ASP A 129 -10.72 -11.86 9.11
N ASP A 130 -10.97 -10.90 8.18
CA ASP A 130 -11.67 -11.17 6.93
C ASP A 130 -10.90 -12.20 6.06
N TYR A 131 -9.57 -12.06 5.97
CA TYR A 131 -8.74 -12.98 5.16
C TYR A 131 -8.63 -14.36 5.81
N GLU A 132 -8.60 -14.47 7.14
CA GLU A 132 -8.56 -15.76 7.84
C GLU A 132 -9.75 -16.65 7.47
N THR A 133 -10.93 -16.09 7.27
CA THR A 133 -12.13 -16.84 6.87
C THR A 133 -11.99 -17.45 5.47
N VAL A 134 -11.26 -16.81 4.56
CA VAL A 134 -11.12 -17.20 3.16
C VAL A 134 -9.87 -18.06 2.92
N PHE A 135 -8.74 -17.69 3.53
CA PHE A 135 -7.45 -18.24 3.17
C PHE A 135 -6.87 -19.24 4.17
N ALA A 136 -7.26 -19.20 5.45
CA ALA A 136 -6.75 -20.13 6.44
C ALA A 136 -7.24 -21.59 6.25
N PRO A 137 -8.49 -21.86 5.89
CA PRO A 137 -8.98 -23.24 5.77
C PRO A 137 -8.25 -24.01 4.66
N GLY A 138 -7.44 -24.99 5.04
CA GLY A 138 -6.81 -25.93 4.12
C GLY A 138 -5.58 -25.40 3.37
N ALA A 139 -5.09 -24.21 3.66
CA ALA A 139 -3.93 -23.64 2.97
C ALA A 139 -2.69 -24.54 2.97
N SER A 140 -2.42 -25.23 4.07
CA SER A 140 -1.28 -26.16 4.20
C SER A 140 -1.37 -27.43 3.34
N SER A 141 -2.55 -27.76 2.82
CA SER A 141 -2.77 -28.93 1.95
C SER A 141 -2.91 -28.58 0.47
N MET A 142 -2.92 -27.30 0.12
CA MET A 142 -3.09 -26.84 -1.25
C MET A 142 -1.79 -26.90 -2.05
N SER A 143 -1.90 -27.29 -3.33
CA SER A 143 -0.80 -27.17 -4.28
C SER A 143 -0.55 -25.69 -4.65
N PRO A 144 0.66 -25.33 -5.15
CA PRO A 144 0.94 -23.97 -5.60
C PRO A 144 -0.08 -23.42 -6.60
N ASN A 145 -0.55 -24.27 -7.52
CA ASN A 145 -1.57 -23.87 -8.51
C ASN A 145 -2.91 -23.55 -7.85
N GLN A 146 -3.34 -24.33 -6.87
CA GLN A 146 -4.58 -24.08 -6.12
C GLN A 146 -4.50 -22.80 -5.30
N ILE A 147 -3.34 -22.50 -4.70
CA ILE A 147 -3.11 -21.24 -3.98
C ILE A 147 -3.19 -20.05 -4.93
N ALA A 148 -2.53 -20.12 -6.10
CA ALA A 148 -2.57 -19.06 -7.09
C ALA A 148 -4.00 -18.84 -7.64
N GLU A 149 -4.76 -19.91 -7.85
CA GLU A 149 -6.15 -19.84 -8.29
C GLU A 149 -7.07 -19.24 -7.22
N LEU A 150 -6.92 -19.65 -5.96
CA LEU A 150 -7.65 -19.07 -4.84
C LEU A 150 -7.42 -17.57 -4.73
N LEU A 151 -6.17 -17.13 -4.80
CA LEU A 151 -5.80 -15.71 -4.77
C LEU A 151 -6.40 -14.95 -5.96
N LYS A 152 -6.32 -15.51 -7.17
CA LYS A 152 -6.93 -14.92 -8.36
C LYS A 152 -8.44 -14.77 -8.20
N ASN A 153 -9.13 -15.82 -7.76
CA ASN A 153 -10.57 -15.79 -7.60
C ASN A 153 -11.00 -14.76 -6.55
N PHE A 154 -10.25 -14.66 -5.45
CA PHE A 154 -10.46 -13.62 -4.45
C PHE A 154 -10.29 -12.22 -5.04
N MET A 155 -9.22 -11.97 -5.83
CA MET A 155 -9.02 -10.67 -6.49
C MET A 155 -10.13 -10.34 -7.49
N VAL A 156 -10.65 -11.33 -8.22
CA VAL A 156 -11.76 -11.12 -9.17
C VAL A 156 -13.06 -10.73 -8.46
N GLN A 157 -13.32 -11.31 -7.30
CA GLN A 157 -14.53 -11.01 -6.52
C GLN A 157 -14.43 -9.69 -5.75
N ASN A 158 -13.21 -9.31 -5.34
CA ASN A 158 -12.97 -8.15 -4.46
C ASN A 158 -12.10 -7.08 -5.11
N TYR A 159 -12.09 -6.99 -6.44
CA TYR A 159 -11.15 -6.09 -7.15
C TYR A 159 -11.28 -4.61 -6.78
N ALA A 160 -12.46 -4.17 -6.35
CA ALA A 160 -12.70 -2.79 -5.92
C ALA A 160 -12.20 -2.50 -4.49
N GLU A 161 -11.93 -3.57 -3.72
CA GLU A 161 -11.51 -3.45 -2.33
C GLU A 161 -9.99 -3.33 -2.19
N ASP A 162 -9.56 -2.84 -1.05
CA ASP A 162 -8.13 -2.79 -0.68
C ASP A 162 -7.63 -4.21 -0.31
N ILE A 163 -6.91 -4.87 -1.20
CA ILE A 163 -6.37 -6.22 -1.00
C ILE A 163 -4.92 -6.14 -0.49
N ASN A 164 -4.67 -6.56 0.75
CA ASN A 164 -3.34 -6.62 1.35
C ASN A 164 -2.72 -8.01 1.19
N LEU A 165 -1.79 -8.14 0.23
CA LEU A 165 -1.13 -9.42 -0.08
C LEU A 165 -0.23 -9.93 1.06
N ASN A 166 0.31 -9.04 1.90
CA ASN A 166 1.14 -9.45 3.04
C ASN A 166 0.29 -10.11 4.12
N LEU A 167 -0.87 -9.54 4.42
CA LEU A 167 -1.81 -10.14 5.36
C LEU A 167 -2.33 -11.48 4.83
N ILE A 168 -2.68 -11.57 3.54
CA ILE A 168 -3.11 -12.84 2.92
C ILE A 168 -2.00 -13.89 3.03
N ALA A 169 -0.76 -13.55 2.68
CA ALA A 169 0.37 -14.47 2.81
C ALA A 169 0.56 -14.92 4.26
N GLY A 170 0.45 -13.99 5.21
CA GLY A 170 0.55 -14.29 6.63
C GLY A 170 -0.55 -15.24 7.15
N THR A 171 -1.81 -15.08 6.72
CA THR A 171 -2.90 -15.99 7.11
C THR A 171 -2.72 -17.40 6.55
N MET A 172 -2.05 -17.52 5.41
CA MET A 172 -1.72 -18.81 4.79
C MET A 172 -0.41 -19.42 5.30
N ASN A 173 0.30 -18.76 6.23
CA ASN A 173 1.64 -19.11 6.71
C ASN A 173 2.71 -19.16 5.61
N TYR A 174 2.61 -18.29 4.61
CA TYR A 174 3.60 -18.11 3.55
C TYR A 174 4.25 -16.73 3.62
N SER A 175 5.44 -16.59 3.02
CA SER A 175 6.01 -15.26 2.80
C SER A 175 5.33 -14.57 1.61
N PRO A 176 5.21 -13.23 1.60
CA PRO A 176 4.69 -12.48 0.44
C PRO A 176 5.45 -12.76 -0.86
N SER A 177 6.77 -12.93 -0.76
CA SER A 177 7.63 -13.27 -1.90
C SER A 177 7.30 -14.65 -2.49
N TYR A 178 7.00 -15.64 -1.63
CA TYR A 178 6.58 -16.97 -2.08
C TYR A 178 5.23 -16.91 -2.79
N LEU A 179 4.26 -16.20 -2.21
CA LEU A 179 2.92 -16.02 -2.82
C LEU A 179 3.02 -15.33 -4.19
N THR A 180 3.86 -14.29 -4.29
CA THR A 180 4.13 -13.61 -5.56
C THR A 180 4.78 -14.55 -6.57
N LYS A 181 5.77 -15.35 -6.15
CA LYS A 181 6.48 -16.30 -7.01
C LYS A 181 5.53 -17.33 -7.62
N ILE A 182 4.72 -18.00 -6.81
CA ILE A 182 3.79 -19.02 -7.32
C ILE A 182 2.72 -18.41 -8.23
N PHE A 183 2.23 -17.21 -7.91
CA PHE A 183 1.26 -16.52 -8.77
C PHE A 183 1.87 -16.16 -10.14
N CYS A 184 3.12 -15.66 -10.15
CA CYS A 184 3.85 -15.39 -11.41
C CYS A 184 4.08 -16.66 -12.24
N GLN A 185 4.36 -17.79 -11.62
CA GLN A 185 4.54 -19.05 -12.32
C GLN A 185 3.26 -19.52 -13.04
N VAL A 186 2.09 -19.20 -12.50
CA VAL A 186 0.80 -19.65 -13.06
C VAL A 186 0.21 -18.63 -14.04
N TYR A 187 0.39 -17.32 -13.78
CA TYR A 187 -0.29 -16.25 -14.54
C TYR A 187 0.66 -15.28 -15.26
N ASP A 188 1.97 -15.54 -15.29
CA ASP A 188 3.00 -14.73 -15.96
C ASP A 188 3.04 -13.25 -15.54
N CYS A 189 2.50 -12.93 -14.38
CA CYS A 189 2.51 -11.57 -13.82
C CYS A 189 2.39 -11.59 -12.30
N THR A 190 2.79 -10.49 -11.66
CA THR A 190 2.61 -10.34 -10.20
C THR A 190 1.13 -10.16 -9.84
N PRO A 191 0.70 -10.56 -8.61
CA PRO A 191 -0.65 -10.33 -8.12
C PRO A 191 -1.09 -8.87 -8.25
N THR A 192 -0.20 -7.93 -7.90
CA THR A 192 -0.48 -6.49 -8.00
C THR A 192 -0.74 -6.06 -9.45
N LYS A 193 0.09 -6.53 -10.39
CA LYS A 193 -0.11 -6.22 -11.82
C LYS A 193 -1.40 -6.82 -12.35
N TYR A 194 -1.73 -8.03 -11.92
CA TYR A 194 -2.99 -8.69 -12.26
C TYR A 194 -4.20 -7.88 -11.78
N LEU A 195 -4.20 -7.44 -10.51
CA LEU A 195 -5.26 -6.63 -9.93
C LEU A 195 -5.44 -5.28 -10.65
N ILE A 196 -4.33 -4.60 -10.99
CA ILE A 196 -4.39 -3.35 -11.75
C ILE A 196 -5.01 -3.59 -13.13
N ASN A 197 -4.57 -4.62 -13.86
CA ASN A 197 -5.13 -4.97 -15.16
C ASN A 197 -6.63 -5.26 -15.08
N LEU A 198 -7.06 -5.99 -14.04
CA LEU A 198 -8.46 -6.29 -13.79
C LEU A 198 -9.28 -5.01 -13.57
N ARG A 199 -8.81 -4.12 -12.71
CA ARG A 199 -9.43 -2.82 -12.44
C ARG A 199 -9.52 -1.95 -13.69
N MET A 200 -8.46 -1.90 -14.49
CA MET A 200 -8.44 -1.13 -15.74
C MET A 200 -9.42 -1.69 -16.78
N SER A 201 -9.52 -3.01 -16.88
CA SER A 201 -10.51 -3.66 -17.76
C SER A 201 -11.96 -3.33 -17.35
N HIS A 202 -12.25 -3.33 -16.05
CA HIS A 202 -13.57 -2.90 -15.55
C HIS A 202 -13.81 -1.41 -15.80
N ALA A 203 -12.83 -0.55 -15.58
CA ALA A 203 -12.93 0.88 -15.84
C ALA A 203 -13.22 1.19 -17.32
N GLN A 204 -12.56 0.49 -18.25
CA GLN A 204 -12.82 0.62 -19.69
C GLN A 204 -14.28 0.27 -20.04
N LYS A 205 -14.80 -0.81 -19.49
CA LYS A 205 -16.20 -1.22 -19.68
C LYS A 205 -17.17 -0.16 -19.15
N LEU A 206 -16.94 0.34 -17.94
CA LEU A 206 -17.79 1.37 -17.34
C LEU A 206 -17.74 2.69 -18.12
N LEU A 207 -16.56 3.09 -18.61
CA LEU A 207 -16.42 4.29 -19.43
C LEU A 207 -17.22 4.23 -20.72
N ILE A 208 -17.37 3.05 -21.33
CA ILE A 208 -18.09 2.83 -22.59
C ILE A 208 -19.61 2.67 -22.33
N HIS A 209 -19.98 1.88 -21.34
CA HIS A 209 -21.37 1.48 -21.16
C HIS A 209 -22.15 2.36 -20.20
N GLU A 210 -21.47 3.16 -19.37
CA GLU A 210 -22.10 4.02 -18.35
C GLU A 210 -21.71 5.50 -18.53
N PRO A 211 -22.19 6.16 -19.60
CA PRO A 211 -21.82 7.55 -19.91
C PRO A 211 -22.29 8.55 -18.85
N SER A 212 -23.28 8.22 -18.05
CA SER A 212 -23.78 9.04 -16.95
C SER A 212 -22.86 9.12 -15.74
N LEU A 213 -21.96 8.14 -15.58
CA LEU A 213 -21.01 8.11 -14.46
C LEU A 213 -19.84 9.07 -14.71
N SER A 214 -19.50 9.88 -13.72
CA SER A 214 -18.30 10.70 -13.74
C SER A 214 -17.04 9.83 -13.69
N VAL A 215 -15.91 10.36 -14.18
CA VAL A 215 -14.60 9.68 -14.08
C VAL A 215 -14.23 9.36 -12.63
N LYS A 216 -14.64 10.23 -11.69
CA LYS A 216 -14.44 10.02 -10.26
C LYS A 216 -15.22 8.78 -9.77
N GLN A 217 -16.50 8.69 -10.08
CA GLN A 217 -17.34 7.55 -9.70
C GLN A 217 -16.82 6.24 -10.28
N ILE A 218 -16.41 6.23 -11.56
CA ILE A 218 -15.81 5.04 -12.18
C ILE A 218 -14.50 4.66 -11.47
N GLY A 219 -13.65 5.63 -11.12
CA GLY A 219 -12.45 5.36 -10.33
C GLY A 219 -12.78 4.69 -8.99
N GLU A 220 -13.75 5.23 -8.25
CA GLU A 220 -14.22 4.68 -6.97
C GLU A 220 -14.77 3.26 -7.11
N MET A 221 -15.58 2.99 -8.13
CA MET A 221 -16.11 1.65 -8.42
C MET A 221 -15.03 0.64 -8.82
N CYS A 222 -13.86 1.12 -9.28
CA CYS A 222 -12.71 0.29 -9.60
C CYS A 222 -11.65 0.25 -8.47
N GLY A 223 -11.97 0.73 -7.27
CA GLY A 223 -11.08 0.71 -6.11
C GLY A 223 -10.03 1.83 -6.11
N TYR A 224 -10.29 2.96 -6.78
CA TYR A 224 -9.44 4.14 -6.77
C TYR A 224 -10.19 5.34 -6.20
N HIS A 225 -9.90 5.69 -4.97
CA HIS A 225 -10.58 6.81 -4.29
C HIS A 225 -10.09 8.19 -4.74
N ASP A 226 -8.90 8.29 -5.37
CA ASP A 226 -8.36 9.53 -5.93
C ASP A 226 -8.51 9.56 -7.45
N GLN A 227 -9.28 10.51 -7.96
CA GLN A 227 -9.52 10.65 -9.40
C GLN A 227 -8.25 10.97 -10.18
N GLY A 228 -7.35 11.78 -9.63
CA GLY A 228 -6.11 12.15 -10.29
C GLY A 228 -5.17 10.96 -10.42
N TYR A 229 -5.07 10.17 -9.36
CA TYR A 229 -4.32 8.92 -9.37
C TYR A 229 -4.93 7.91 -10.35
N PHE A 230 -6.25 7.68 -10.30
CA PHE A 230 -6.94 6.83 -11.26
C PHE A 230 -6.65 7.23 -12.71
N SER A 231 -6.75 8.53 -13.03
CA SER A 231 -6.52 9.02 -14.39
C SER A 231 -5.09 8.79 -14.87
N ARG A 232 -4.09 8.93 -13.99
CA ARG A 232 -2.68 8.65 -14.30
C ARG A 232 -2.45 7.16 -14.57
N ILE A 233 -2.96 6.28 -13.69
CA ILE A 233 -2.84 4.83 -13.87
C ILE A 233 -3.57 4.38 -15.14
N PHE A 234 -4.79 4.85 -15.37
CA PHE A 234 -5.56 4.53 -16.56
C PHE A 234 -4.80 4.91 -17.83
N LYS A 235 -4.24 6.15 -17.91
CA LYS A 235 -3.43 6.58 -19.05
C LYS A 235 -2.16 5.75 -19.22
N LYS A 236 -1.51 5.37 -18.13
CA LYS A 236 -0.32 4.49 -18.17
C LYS A 236 -0.63 3.12 -18.78
N TYR A 237 -1.80 2.56 -18.48
CA TYR A 237 -2.18 1.22 -18.94
C TYR A 237 -2.88 1.19 -20.30
N THR A 238 -3.62 2.24 -20.67
CA THR A 238 -4.43 2.28 -21.89
C THR A 238 -3.85 3.18 -22.97
N GLY A 239 -2.88 4.03 -22.63
CA GLY A 239 -2.32 5.06 -23.51
C GLY A 239 -3.14 6.35 -23.59
N LYS A 240 -4.39 6.35 -23.10
CA LYS A 240 -5.32 7.50 -23.12
C LYS A 240 -5.82 7.83 -21.72
N SER A 241 -6.13 9.10 -21.47
CA SER A 241 -6.85 9.46 -20.25
C SER A 241 -8.27 8.90 -20.26
N PRO A 242 -8.95 8.76 -19.10
CA PRO A 242 -10.34 8.27 -19.06
C PRO A 242 -11.30 9.10 -19.92
N LEU A 243 -11.12 10.42 -19.97
CA LEU A 243 -11.95 11.30 -20.81
C LEU A 243 -11.68 11.10 -22.31
N GLU A 244 -10.40 10.99 -22.72
CA GLU A 244 -10.02 10.69 -24.11
C GLU A 244 -10.45 9.29 -24.55
N PHE A 245 -10.63 8.38 -23.60
CA PHE A 245 -11.05 7.00 -23.87
C PHE A 245 -12.57 6.89 -24.03
N ARG A 246 -13.32 7.73 -23.32
CA ARG A 246 -14.78 7.78 -23.40
C ARG A 246 -15.28 8.34 -24.75
N GLY A 247 -14.50 9.21 -25.42
CA GLY A 247 -14.80 9.86 -26.69
C GLY A 247 -15.24 11.28 -26.48
#